data_9a49c4e17ae26c6ee7c85f6952d08afd
#
_entry.id   9a49c4e17ae26c6ee7c85f6952d08afd
#
_cell.length_a   1.000
_cell.length_b   1.000
_cell.length_c   1.000
_cell.angle_alpha   90.00
_cell.angle_beta   90.00
_cell.angle_gamma   90.00
#
_symmetry.space_group_name_H-M   'P 1'
#
loop_
_entity.id
_entity.type
_entity.pdbx_description
1 polymer ?
#
loop_
_entity_poly.entity_id
_entity_poly.type
_entity_poly.pdbx_seq_one_letter_code
_entity_poly.pdbx_strand_id
1 'polypeptide(L)'
;LICGQDIPTTAGVTEAPETATVPTVTEEAPQQVTFKTPLATATAEIDLDITAVHPSADNHRKTFNNASLQELAESIREVGILQAIAVRPHTAGGYEIIYGERRYRASLLAGAKTIKATIYNNITDDEAEDMSLSENLQREQVRPTEEAKAFKRLLEKGRHDMYSLVSRFGRSEKYIYTRLKLNELYEPIGELLDNGTITVSVG
;
A
#
# COMPACT_ATOMS: atom_id res chain seq x y z
N LEU A 1 52.22 16.40 64.98
CA LEU A 1 53.67 16.67 64.78
C LEU A 1 54.00 16.55 63.29
N ILE A 2 54.16 17.71 62.74
CA ILE A 2 55.32 18.27 62.01
C ILE A 2 55.46 17.90 60.55
N CYS A 3 55.38 18.95 59.79
CA CYS A 3 56.20 19.45 58.66
C CYS A 3 56.19 18.58 57.41
N GLY A 4 56.04 19.10 56.26
CA GLY A 4 56.33 20.44 55.71
C GLY A 4 57.08 20.28 54.42
N GLN A 5 56.81 21.16 53.46
CA GLN A 5 57.72 21.53 52.36
C GLN A 5 57.84 20.51 51.21
N ASP A 6 57.91 20.79 49.94
CA ASP A 6 57.94 22.07 49.18
C ASP A 6 57.61 21.71 47.74
N ILE A 7 57.09 22.72 47.02
CA ILE A 7 56.93 22.71 45.57
C ILE A 7 58.32 23.03 44.95
N PRO A 8 58.63 22.51 43.73
CA PRO A 8 58.79 23.46 42.68
C PRO A 8 58.11 23.15 41.33
N THR A 9 57.53 24.19 40.79
CA THR A 9 57.16 24.49 39.43
C THR A 9 58.25 24.15 38.44
N THR A 10 57.92 23.40 37.40
CA THR A 10 58.56 23.60 36.08
C THR A 10 57.57 23.31 34.97
N ALA A 11 57.47 24.29 34.11
CA ALA A 11 56.71 24.32 32.87
C ALA A 11 57.16 23.21 31.88
N GLY A 12 56.22 22.50 31.31
CA GLY A 12 56.43 21.65 30.15
C GLY A 12 55.21 21.75 29.24
N VAL A 13 55.31 22.55 28.23
CA VAL A 13 54.43 22.64 27.08
C VAL A 13 54.44 21.28 26.39
N THR A 14 53.34 20.59 26.30
CA THR A 14 53.20 19.46 25.39
C THR A 14 51.85 19.54 24.66
N GLU A 15 51.99 19.60 23.39
CA GLU A 15 51.06 19.60 22.29
C GLU A 15 49.76 18.84 22.57
N ALA A 16 48.63 19.47 22.24
CA ALA A 16 47.34 18.82 22.12
C ALA A 16 47.32 17.94 20.85
N PRO A 17 46.77 16.73 20.89
CA PRO A 17 46.60 15.98 19.67
C PRO A 17 45.46 16.55 18.84
N GLU A 18 45.78 16.70 17.60
CA GLU A 18 44.99 17.08 16.44
C GLU A 18 43.57 16.46 16.46
N THR A 19 42.57 17.31 16.46
CA THR A 19 41.15 16.94 16.36
C THR A 19 40.95 16.35 14.98
N ALA A 20 40.75 15.01 14.92
CA ALA A 20 40.31 14.32 13.73
C ALA A 20 38.95 14.88 13.31
N THR A 21 38.92 15.54 12.19
CA THR A 21 37.74 16.06 11.52
C THR A 21 36.87 14.87 11.10
N VAL A 22 35.78 14.67 11.79
CA VAL A 22 34.71 13.74 11.37
C VAL A 22 34.10 14.33 10.09
N PRO A 23 34.02 13.58 8.97
CA PRO A 23 33.34 14.10 7.80
C PRO A 23 31.86 14.28 8.13
N THR A 24 31.40 15.52 8.05
CA THR A 24 29.96 15.85 8.11
C THR A 24 29.29 15.15 6.94
N VAL A 25 28.55 14.09 7.24
CA VAL A 25 27.61 13.49 6.30
C VAL A 25 26.54 14.53 6.09
N THR A 26 26.58 15.20 4.96
CA THR A 26 25.51 16.07 4.49
C THR A 26 24.31 15.16 4.27
N GLU A 27 23.33 15.28 5.16
CA GLU A 27 22.03 14.63 5.04
C GLU A 27 21.34 15.28 3.82
N GLU A 28 21.50 14.64 2.65
CA GLU A 28 20.72 14.97 1.47
C GLU A 28 19.27 14.73 1.82
N ALA A 29 18.48 15.81 1.86
CA ALA A 29 17.04 15.73 2.00
C ALA A 29 16.47 14.74 0.97
N PRO A 30 15.50 13.89 1.34
CA PRO A 30 14.95 12.90 0.43
C PRO A 30 14.43 13.61 -0.82
N GLN A 31 15.08 13.34 -1.95
CA GLN A 31 14.64 13.84 -3.24
C GLN A 31 13.20 13.36 -3.45
N GLN A 32 12.29 14.32 -3.59
CA GLN A 32 10.91 14.05 -3.95
C GLN A 32 10.94 13.33 -5.31
N VAL A 33 10.71 12.02 -5.26
CA VAL A 33 10.58 11.19 -6.44
C VAL A 33 9.26 11.59 -7.10
N THR A 34 9.35 12.44 -8.10
CA THR A 34 8.23 12.75 -8.98
C THR A 34 7.87 11.47 -9.74
N PHE A 35 6.80 10.84 -9.34
CA PHE A 35 6.22 9.70 -10.04
C PHE A 35 5.89 10.13 -11.47
N LYS A 36 6.60 9.58 -12.44
CA LYS A 36 6.37 9.81 -13.89
C LYS A 36 5.16 9.08 -14.46
N THR A 37 4.21 8.68 -13.64
CA THR A 37 2.93 8.23 -14.16
C THR A 37 2.01 9.44 -14.11
N PRO A 38 1.47 9.91 -15.24
CA PRO A 38 0.40 10.88 -15.20
C PRO A 38 -0.71 10.23 -14.39
N LEU A 39 -0.93 10.74 -13.19
CA LEU A 39 -2.04 10.30 -12.35
C LEU A 39 -3.28 10.48 -13.21
N ALA A 40 -3.94 9.39 -13.56
CA ALA A 40 -5.20 9.44 -14.28
C ALA A 40 -6.05 10.51 -13.61
N THR A 41 -6.52 11.49 -14.37
CA THR A 41 -7.18 12.67 -13.80
C THR A 41 -8.45 12.21 -13.13
N ALA A 42 -8.40 12.12 -11.80
CA ALA A 42 -9.58 11.85 -10.99
C ALA A 42 -10.52 13.05 -11.08
N THR A 43 -11.77 12.82 -11.41
CA THR A 43 -12.80 13.84 -11.25
C THR A 43 -13.22 13.95 -9.78
N ALA A 44 -13.92 15.02 -9.43
CA ALA A 44 -14.55 15.11 -8.13
C ALA A 44 -15.49 13.91 -7.89
N GLU A 45 -15.72 13.57 -6.63
CA GLU A 45 -16.70 12.56 -6.26
C GLU A 45 -18.09 12.97 -6.73
N ILE A 46 -18.78 12.07 -7.41
CA ILE A 46 -20.13 12.24 -7.91
C ILE A 46 -21.00 11.04 -7.55
N ASP A 47 -22.32 11.26 -7.51
CA ASP A 47 -23.29 10.20 -7.34
C ASP A 47 -23.68 9.65 -8.72
N LEU A 48 -23.37 8.39 -8.97
CA LEU A 48 -23.72 7.66 -10.19
C LEU A 48 -24.96 6.81 -9.96
N ASP A 49 -25.79 6.65 -10.99
CA ASP A 49 -26.82 5.62 -10.99
C ASP A 49 -26.15 4.25 -10.84
N ILE A 50 -26.56 3.49 -9.84
CA ILE A 50 -25.95 2.20 -9.53
C ILE A 50 -26.11 1.19 -10.67
N THR A 51 -27.15 1.34 -11.49
CA THR A 51 -27.41 0.47 -12.64
C THR A 51 -26.44 0.73 -13.80
N ALA A 52 -25.79 1.89 -13.83
CA ALA A 52 -24.76 2.24 -14.81
C ALA A 52 -23.35 1.73 -14.42
N VAL A 53 -23.22 1.11 -13.25
CA VAL A 53 -21.92 0.63 -12.73
C VAL A 53 -21.84 -0.87 -12.86
N HIS A 54 -20.73 -1.37 -13.41
CA HIS A 54 -20.47 -2.79 -13.66
C HIS A 54 -19.24 -3.28 -12.90
N PRO A 55 -19.27 -4.49 -12.31
CA PRO A 55 -18.08 -5.12 -11.76
C PRO A 55 -17.03 -5.37 -12.84
N SER A 56 -15.74 -5.26 -12.49
CA SER A 56 -14.67 -5.67 -13.41
C SER A 56 -14.62 -7.19 -13.56
N ALA A 57 -14.40 -7.66 -14.79
CA ALA A 57 -14.20 -9.08 -15.09
C ALA A 57 -12.93 -9.61 -14.43
N ASP A 58 -11.90 -8.77 -14.25
CA ASP A 58 -10.59 -9.11 -13.70
C ASP A 58 -10.48 -8.93 -12.18
N ASN A 59 -11.63 -8.88 -11.48
CA ASN A 59 -11.61 -8.72 -10.03
C ASN A 59 -10.91 -9.89 -9.35
N HIS A 60 -9.82 -9.58 -8.65
CA HIS A 60 -9.01 -10.57 -7.92
C HIS A 60 -9.74 -11.18 -6.72
N ARG A 61 -10.75 -10.50 -6.19
CA ARG A 61 -11.54 -10.98 -5.07
C ARG A 61 -12.77 -11.75 -5.54
N LYS A 62 -12.66 -13.09 -5.59
CA LYS A 62 -13.77 -13.97 -6.02
C LYS A 62 -14.71 -14.36 -4.89
N THR A 63 -14.28 -14.27 -3.63
CA THR A 63 -15.10 -14.71 -2.47
C THR A 63 -15.43 -13.53 -1.57
N PHE A 64 -16.72 -13.37 -1.29
CA PHE A 64 -17.23 -12.36 -0.38
C PHE A 64 -17.98 -13.05 0.76
N ASN A 65 -17.65 -12.69 2.00
CA ASN A 65 -18.39 -13.16 3.16
C ASN A 65 -19.74 -12.47 3.20
N ASN A 66 -20.82 -13.26 3.07
CA ASN A 66 -22.20 -12.76 3.02
C ASN A 66 -22.59 -12.01 4.30
N ALA A 67 -22.19 -12.51 5.49
CA ALA A 67 -22.51 -11.85 6.75
C ALA A 67 -21.92 -10.43 6.81
N SER A 68 -20.61 -10.30 6.49
CA SER A 68 -19.95 -8.98 6.49
C SER A 68 -20.43 -8.06 5.36
N LEU A 69 -21.04 -8.60 4.30
CA LEU A 69 -21.69 -7.81 3.26
C LEU A 69 -23.05 -7.26 3.74
N GLN A 70 -23.80 -8.06 4.49
CA GLN A 70 -25.06 -7.63 5.08
C GLN A 70 -24.86 -6.53 6.14
N GLU A 71 -23.91 -6.71 7.04
CA GLU A 71 -23.53 -5.67 8.02
C GLU A 71 -23.19 -4.33 7.33
N LEU A 72 -22.40 -4.40 6.25
CA LEU A 72 -22.08 -3.22 5.47
C LEU A 72 -23.31 -2.63 4.77
N ALA A 73 -24.23 -3.46 4.27
CA ALA A 73 -25.47 -3.00 3.65
C ALA A 73 -26.39 -2.30 4.67
N GLU A 74 -26.44 -2.79 5.91
CA GLU A 74 -27.20 -2.15 7.00
C GLU A 74 -26.60 -0.77 7.33
N SER A 75 -25.28 -0.70 7.49
CA SER A 75 -24.59 0.57 7.70
C SER A 75 -24.85 1.56 6.55
N ILE A 76 -24.85 1.09 5.29
CA ILE A 76 -25.15 1.94 4.13
C ILE A 76 -26.61 2.45 4.16
N ARG A 77 -27.57 1.66 4.64
CA ARG A 77 -28.95 2.12 4.80
C ARG A 77 -29.09 3.26 5.84
N GLU A 78 -28.28 3.19 6.90
CA GLU A 78 -28.36 4.15 8.01
C GLU A 78 -27.64 5.46 7.70
N VAL A 79 -26.38 5.37 7.23
CA VAL A 79 -25.50 6.54 7.10
C VAL A 79 -25.08 6.85 5.66
N GLY A 80 -25.49 6.02 4.69
CA GLY A 80 -25.05 6.14 3.29
C GLY A 80 -23.63 5.65 3.06
N ILE A 81 -23.13 5.90 1.84
CA ILE A 81 -21.77 5.53 1.44
C ILE A 81 -20.82 6.65 1.85
N LEU A 82 -19.98 6.39 2.85
CA LEU A 82 -19.00 7.36 3.36
C LEU A 82 -17.76 7.47 2.46
N GLN A 83 -17.41 6.40 1.76
CA GLN A 83 -16.21 6.34 0.92
C GLN A 83 -16.57 5.95 -0.51
N ALA A 84 -16.23 6.81 -1.48
CA ALA A 84 -16.49 6.58 -2.89
C ALA A 84 -15.81 5.30 -3.42
N ILE A 85 -16.44 4.70 -4.43
CA ILE A 85 -15.79 3.67 -5.25
C ILE A 85 -14.97 4.34 -6.35
N ALA A 86 -13.97 3.65 -6.89
CA ALA A 86 -13.26 4.11 -8.08
C ALA A 86 -13.78 3.40 -9.31
N VAL A 87 -14.09 4.17 -10.34
CA VAL A 87 -14.61 3.66 -11.60
C VAL A 87 -13.94 4.32 -12.80
N ARG A 88 -14.03 3.67 -13.96
CA ARG A 88 -13.64 4.23 -15.26
C ARG A 88 -14.78 4.08 -16.28
N PRO A 89 -14.83 4.90 -17.33
CA PRO A 89 -15.77 4.69 -18.42
C PRO A 89 -15.57 3.30 -19.05
N HIS A 90 -16.66 2.59 -19.30
CA HIS A 90 -16.64 1.29 -19.94
C HIS A 90 -16.98 1.41 -21.43
N THR A 91 -16.30 0.65 -22.30
CA THR A 91 -16.46 0.72 -23.76
C THR A 91 -17.88 0.37 -24.24
N ALA A 92 -18.58 -0.50 -23.52
CA ALA A 92 -19.97 -0.86 -23.81
C ALA A 92 -21.00 0.11 -23.21
N GLY A 93 -20.56 1.22 -22.61
CA GLY A 93 -21.38 2.18 -21.89
C GLY A 93 -21.39 1.97 -20.39
N GLY A 94 -21.67 3.04 -19.65
CA GLY A 94 -21.60 3.03 -18.17
C GLY A 94 -20.17 3.07 -17.64
N TYR A 95 -19.97 2.51 -16.44
CA TYR A 95 -18.73 2.59 -15.71
C TYR A 95 -18.31 1.23 -15.17
N GLU A 96 -17.03 0.90 -15.30
CA GLU A 96 -16.42 -0.31 -14.73
C GLU A 96 -15.72 0.02 -13.41
N ILE A 97 -15.88 -0.85 -12.40
CA ILE A 97 -15.28 -0.68 -11.08
C ILE A 97 -13.79 -1.02 -11.17
N ILE A 98 -12.93 -0.06 -10.77
CA ILE A 98 -11.50 -0.28 -10.56
C ILE A 98 -11.27 -0.91 -9.18
N TYR A 99 -11.82 -0.30 -8.12
CA TYR A 99 -11.84 -0.85 -6.76
C TYR A 99 -13.08 -0.39 -5.98
N GLY A 100 -13.39 -1.11 -4.90
CA GLY A 100 -14.55 -0.84 -4.05
C GLY A 100 -15.76 -1.73 -4.32
N GLU A 101 -15.60 -2.89 -4.97
CA GLU A 101 -16.70 -3.81 -5.31
C GLU A 101 -17.52 -4.26 -4.08
N ARG A 102 -16.91 -4.41 -2.89
CA ARG A 102 -17.67 -4.71 -1.67
C ARG A 102 -18.72 -3.63 -1.39
N ARG A 103 -18.34 -2.35 -1.53
CA ARG A 103 -19.24 -1.21 -1.33
C ARG A 103 -20.36 -1.21 -2.37
N TYR A 104 -20.04 -1.48 -3.62
CA TYR A 104 -21.04 -1.63 -4.69
C TYR A 104 -22.04 -2.73 -4.39
N ARG A 105 -21.57 -3.94 -4.06
CA ARG A 105 -22.46 -5.09 -3.72
C ARG A 105 -23.32 -4.81 -2.48
N ALA A 106 -22.74 -4.22 -1.46
CA ALA A 106 -23.48 -3.84 -0.26
C ALA A 106 -24.53 -2.75 -0.55
N SER A 107 -24.23 -1.81 -1.46
CA SER A 107 -25.17 -0.78 -1.90
C SER A 107 -26.36 -1.38 -2.66
N LEU A 108 -26.11 -2.38 -3.51
CA LEU A 108 -27.19 -3.15 -4.16
C LEU A 108 -28.07 -3.86 -3.13
N LEU A 109 -27.47 -4.52 -2.13
CA LEU A 109 -28.21 -5.17 -1.04
C LEU A 109 -28.97 -4.17 -0.15
N ALA A 110 -28.45 -2.95 -0.01
CA ALA A 110 -29.11 -1.86 0.69
C ALA A 110 -30.28 -1.27 -0.09
N GLY A 111 -30.41 -1.56 -1.39
CA GLY A 111 -31.43 -0.98 -2.27
C GLY A 111 -31.11 0.48 -2.67
N ALA A 112 -29.86 0.89 -2.64
CA ALA A 112 -29.42 2.21 -3.05
C ALA A 112 -29.66 2.42 -4.56
N LYS A 113 -30.15 3.60 -4.94
CA LYS A 113 -30.35 3.98 -6.35
C LYS A 113 -29.08 4.59 -6.94
N THR A 114 -28.31 5.26 -6.12
CA THR A 114 -27.06 5.92 -6.51
C THR A 114 -25.90 5.43 -5.66
N ILE A 115 -24.70 5.55 -6.20
CA ILE A 115 -23.47 5.21 -5.51
C ILE A 115 -22.44 6.31 -5.71
N LYS A 116 -21.81 6.73 -4.61
CA LYS A 116 -20.73 7.70 -4.65
C LYS A 116 -19.50 7.14 -5.33
N ALA A 117 -19.01 7.80 -6.36
CA ALA A 117 -17.92 7.31 -7.19
C ALA A 117 -16.94 8.42 -7.60
N THR A 118 -15.68 8.06 -7.70
CA THR A 118 -14.62 8.85 -8.35
C THR A 118 -14.36 8.28 -9.72
N ILE A 119 -14.51 9.08 -10.78
CA ILE A 119 -14.28 8.66 -12.15
C ILE A 119 -12.84 8.94 -12.54
N TYR A 120 -12.13 7.91 -13.02
CA TYR A 120 -10.80 8.00 -13.60
C TYR A 120 -10.91 7.93 -15.12
N ASN A 121 -10.80 9.08 -15.77
CA ASN A 121 -10.80 9.16 -17.23
C ASN A 121 -9.41 8.85 -17.80
N ASN A 122 -9.36 8.31 -19.02
CA ASN A 122 -8.12 8.03 -19.76
C ASN A 122 -7.12 7.13 -19.02
N ILE A 123 -7.63 6.21 -18.20
CA ILE A 123 -6.83 5.19 -17.54
C ILE A 123 -6.76 3.93 -18.40
N THR A 124 -5.57 3.38 -18.57
CA THR A 124 -5.36 2.10 -19.25
C THR A 124 -5.78 0.92 -18.36
N ASP A 125 -5.99 -0.27 -18.97
CA ASP A 125 -6.31 -1.49 -18.20
C ASP A 125 -5.23 -1.80 -17.16
N ASP A 126 -3.98 -1.64 -17.54
CA ASP A 126 -2.84 -1.86 -16.67
C ASP A 126 -2.78 -0.89 -15.48
N GLU A 127 -3.06 0.40 -15.71
CA GLU A 127 -3.11 1.39 -14.63
C GLU A 127 -4.29 1.13 -13.69
N ALA A 128 -5.43 0.72 -14.22
CA ALA A 128 -6.60 0.35 -13.44
C ALA A 128 -6.31 -0.87 -12.55
N GLU A 129 -5.62 -1.88 -13.11
CA GLU A 129 -5.19 -3.04 -12.33
C GLU A 129 -4.19 -2.65 -11.22
N ASP A 130 -3.19 -1.80 -11.52
CA ASP A 130 -2.25 -1.31 -10.51
C ASP A 130 -2.92 -0.54 -9.37
N MET A 131 -3.95 0.23 -9.69
CA MET A 131 -4.75 0.93 -8.69
C MET A 131 -5.50 -0.07 -7.80
N SER A 132 -6.13 -1.07 -8.41
CA SER A 132 -6.86 -2.13 -7.71
C SER A 132 -5.95 -2.95 -6.80
N LEU A 133 -4.79 -3.38 -7.30
CA LEU A 133 -3.78 -4.10 -6.51
C LEU A 133 -3.25 -3.25 -5.35
N SER A 134 -2.99 -1.97 -5.61
CA SER A 134 -2.48 -1.05 -4.58
C SER A 134 -3.50 -0.81 -3.47
N GLU A 135 -4.78 -0.62 -3.80
CA GLU A 135 -5.83 -0.49 -2.79
C GLU A 135 -5.92 -1.77 -1.94
N ASN A 136 -5.85 -2.92 -2.60
CA ASN A 136 -5.89 -4.20 -1.89
C ASN A 136 -4.71 -4.39 -0.93
N LEU A 137 -3.49 -3.98 -1.33
CA LEU A 137 -2.27 -4.04 -0.49
C LEU A 137 -2.29 -3.07 0.70
N GLN A 138 -3.10 -2.01 0.65
CA GLN A 138 -3.22 -1.04 1.74
C GLN A 138 -4.19 -1.47 2.84
N ARG A 139 -4.88 -2.61 2.68
CA ARG A 139 -5.78 -3.13 3.73
C ARG A 139 -4.98 -3.67 4.90
N GLU A 140 -5.53 -3.54 6.10
CA GLU A 140 -4.87 -4.01 7.33
C GLU A 140 -4.69 -5.53 7.40
N GLN A 141 -5.54 -6.29 6.73
CA GLN A 141 -5.56 -7.77 6.77
C GLN A 141 -5.45 -8.37 5.37
N VAL A 142 -4.31 -8.13 4.72
CA VAL A 142 -3.98 -8.83 3.47
C VAL A 142 -3.33 -10.16 3.80
N ARG A 143 -3.79 -11.22 3.17
CA ARG A 143 -3.16 -12.54 3.35
C ARG A 143 -1.75 -12.53 2.76
N PRO A 144 -0.78 -13.19 3.42
CA PRO A 144 0.60 -13.21 2.95
C PRO A 144 0.76 -13.67 1.49
N THR A 145 -0.01 -14.65 1.07
CA THR A 145 0.02 -15.15 -0.32
C THR A 145 -0.63 -14.20 -1.32
N GLU A 146 -1.69 -13.48 -0.92
CA GLU A 146 -2.31 -12.43 -1.76
C GLU A 146 -1.35 -11.26 -1.95
N GLU A 147 -0.68 -10.83 -0.87
CA GLU A 147 0.33 -9.78 -0.91
C GLU A 147 1.51 -10.16 -1.83
N ALA A 148 1.97 -11.41 -1.73
CA ALA A 148 3.03 -11.94 -2.60
C ALA A 148 2.65 -11.90 -4.08
N LYS A 149 1.43 -12.33 -4.42
CA LYS A 149 0.91 -12.30 -5.80
C LYS A 149 0.77 -10.87 -6.32
N ALA A 150 0.30 -9.94 -5.47
CA ALA A 150 0.15 -8.54 -5.86
C ALA A 150 1.51 -7.88 -6.14
N PHE A 151 2.50 -8.04 -5.26
CA PHE A 151 3.85 -7.52 -5.51
C PHE A 151 4.49 -8.10 -6.77
N LYS A 152 4.32 -9.41 -6.99
CA LYS A 152 4.82 -10.07 -8.21
C LYS A 152 4.22 -9.42 -9.47
N ARG A 153 2.92 -9.24 -9.53
CA ARG A 153 2.24 -8.62 -10.68
C ARG A 153 2.69 -7.19 -10.92
N LEU A 154 2.85 -6.38 -9.87
CA LEU A 154 3.33 -5.01 -10.00
C LEU A 154 4.74 -4.94 -10.61
N LEU A 155 5.62 -5.89 -10.25
CA LEU A 155 6.98 -5.97 -10.80
C LEU A 155 7.01 -6.53 -12.22
N GLU A 156 6.25 -7.58 -12.54
CA GLU A 156 6.24 -8.25 -13.85
C GLU A 156 5.82 -7.31 -14.99
N LYS A 157 4.98 -6.33 -14.72
CA LYS A 157 4.55 -5.35 -15.71
C LYS A 157 5.61 -4.29 -16.06
N GLY A 158 6.74 -4.28 -15.35
CA GLY A 158 7.88 -3.39 -15.64
C GLY A 158 7.63 -1.90 -15.39
N ARG A 159 6.47 -1.53 -14.81
CA ARG A 159 6.15 -0.13 -14.44
C ARG A 159 6.61 0.23 -13.03
N HIS A 160 6.80 -0.78 -12.21
CA HIS A 160 7.30 -0.66 -10.85
C HIS A 160 8.61 -1.44 -10.71
N ASP A 161 9.55 -0.85 -10.03
CA ASP A 161 10.76 -1.49 -9.53
C ASP A 161 10.69 -1.67 -8.01
N MET A 162 11.65 -2.35 -7.44
CA MET A 162 11.70 -2.60 -5.99
C MET A 162 11.70 -1.30 -5.19
N TYR A 163 12.42 -0.28 -5.66
CA TYR A 163 12.52 1.00 -4.99
C TYR A 163 11.16 1.72 -4.94
N SER A 164 10.43 1.72 -6.07
CA SER A 164 9.09 2.31 -6.13
C SER A 164 8.09 1.60 -5.22
N LEU A 165 8.16 0.28 -5.09
CA LEU A 165 7.32 -0.48 -4.16
C LEU A 165 7.65 -0.16 -2.69
N VAL A 166 8.93 -0.10 -2.34
CA VAL A 166 9.39 0.29 -1.00
C VAL A 166 8.85 1.66 -0.62
N SER A 167 9.02 2.64 -1.52
CA SER A 167 8.55 4.02 -1.31
C SER A 167 7.01 4.10 -1.20
N ARG A 168 6.30 3.39 -2.07
CA ARG A 168 4.83 3.46 -2.17
C ARG A 168 4.12 2.79 -0.99
N PHE A 169 4.61 1.63 -0.55
CA PHE A 169 3.97 0.84 0.50
C PHE A 169 4.60 1.02 1.89
N GLY A 170 5.70 1.75 2.01
CA GLY A 170 6.40 1.97 3.27
C GLY A 170 6.91 0.66 3.90
N ARG A 171 7.24 -0.33 3.06
CA ARG A 171 7.77 -1.62 3.48
C ARG A 171 9.25 -1.72 3.13
N SER A 172 10.05 -2.40 3.95
CA SER A 172 11.46 -2.61 3.62
C SER A 172 11.61 -3.52 2.39
N GLU A 173 12.69 -3.34 1.64
CA GLU A 173 13.05 -4.20 0.51
C GLU A 173 13.09 -5.68 0.93
N LYS A 174 13.70 -5.98 2.09
CA LYS A 174 13.75 -7.32 2.68
C LYS A 174 12.34 -7.90 2.88
N TYR A 175 11.39 -7.10 3.37
CA TYR A 175 10.00 -7.51 3.53
C TYR A 175 9.39 -7.92 2.19
N ILE A 176 9.51 -7.06 1.17
CA ILE A 176 8.95 -7.33 -0.17
C ILE A 176 9.58 -8.58 -0.78
N TYR A 177 10.91 -8.73 -0.69
CA TYR A 177 11.60 -9.94 -1.15
C TYR A 177 11.10 -11.20 -0.45
N THR A 178 10.90 -11.14 0.87
CA THR A 178 10.37 -12.28 1.64
C THR A 178 8.97 -12.64 1.18
N ARG A 179 8.13 -11.64 0.90
CA ARG A 179 6.79 -11.87 0.34
C ARG A 179 6.85 -12.48 -1.05
N LEU A 180 7.69 -11.96 -1.94
CA LEU A 180 7.85 -12.51 -3.29
C LEU A 180 8.22 -13.99 -3.31
N LYS A 181 9.06 -14.45 -2.38
CA LYS A 181 9.41 -15.86 -2.23
C LYS A 181 8.22 -16.77 -1.90
N LEU A 182 7.16 -16.23 -1.31
CA LEU A 182 5.95 -17.01 -1.02
C LEU A 182 5.23 -17.48 -2.29
N ASN A 183 5.48 -16.85 -3.44
CA ASN A 183 4.94 -17.30 -4.73
C ASN A 183 5.52 -18.65 -5.21
N GLU A 184 6.63 -19.10 -4.62
CA GLU A 184 7.29 -20.36 -4.93
C GLU A 184 6.87 -21.50 -3.99
N LEU A 185 6.04 -21.19 -2.98
CA LEU A 185 5.61 -22.18 -2.00
C LEU A 185 4.59 -23.16 -2.60
N TYR A 186 4.67 -24.39 -2.11
CA TYR A 186 3.64 -25.38 -2.34
C TYR A 186 2.30 -24.92 -1.74
N GLU A 187 1.21 -25.02 -2.52
CA GLU A 187 -0.09 -24.39 -2.19
C GLU A 187 -0.61 -24.72 -0.77
N PRO A 188 -0.54 -25.96 -0.25
CA PRO A 188 -0.95 -26.25 1.12
C PRO A 188 -0.17 -25.50 2.22
N ILE A 189 1.11 -25.16 1.96
CA ILE A 189 1.90 -24.33 2.88
C ILE A 189 1.40 -22.88 2.87
N GLY A 190 1.02 -22.38 1.69
CA GLY A 190 0.40 -21.07 1.54
C GLY A 190 -0.89 -20.94 2.35
N GLU A 191 -1.74 -21.97 2.36
CA GLU A 191 -2.97 -21.99 3.17
C GLU A 191 -2.69 -21.96 4.67
N LEU A 192 -1.64 -22.66 5.14
CA LEU A 192 -1.24 -22.64 6.56
C LEU A 192 -0.73 -21.25 6.98
N LEU A 193 -0.06 -20.54 6.08
CA LEU A 193 0.36 -19.15 6.27
C LEU A 193 -0.84 -18.20 6.33
N ASP A 194 -1.76 -18.34 5.39
CA ASP A 194 -2.94 -17.47 5.29
C ASP A 194 -3.91 -17.66 6.46
N ASN A 195 -3.95 -18.85 7.05
CA ASN A 195 -4.74 -19.18 8.23
C ASN A 195 -4.03 -18.83 9.55
N GLY A 196 -2.78 -18.36 9.48
CA GLY A 196 -1.98 -18.00 10.67
C GLY A 196 -1.46 -19.20 11.47
N THR A 197 -1.58 -20.43 10.95
CA THR A 197 -1.03 -21.65 11.60
C THR A 197 0.49 -21.61 11.66
N ILE A 198 1.12 -21.07 10.64
CA ILE A 198 2.54 -20.80 10.57
C ILE A 198 2.78 -19.32 10.26
N THR A 199 3.92 -18.79 10.67
CA THR A 199 4.28 -17.38 10.46
C THR A 199 5.54 -17.26 9.60
N VAL A 200 5.61 -16.19 8.81
CA VAL A 200 6.83 -15.83 8.09
C VAL A 200 7.73 -15.07 9.04
N SER A 201 8.84 -15.68 9.46
CA SER A 201 9.89 -14.99 10.19
C SER A 201 10.79 -14.24 9.20
N VAL A 202 10.90 -12.93 9.36
CA VAL A 202 11.86 -12.10 8.64
C VAL A 202 13.09 -12.01 9.53
N GLY A 203 13.94 -13.06 9.46
CA GLY A 203 15.22 -13.13 10.18
C GLY A 203 16.24 -12.12 9.66
#